data_fe89808a576cab9a2b5cacebc80e12de
#
_entry.id   fe89808a576cab9a2b5cacebc80e12de
#
_cell.length_a   1.000
_cell.length_b   1.000
_cell.length_c   1.000
_cell.angle_alpha   90.00
_cell.angle_beta   90.00
_cell.angle_gamma   90.00
#
_symmetry.space_group_name_H-M   'P 1'
#
loop_
_entity.id
_entity.type
_entity.pdbx_description
1 polymer ?
#
loop_
_entity_poly.entity_id
_entity_poly.type
_entity_poly.pdbx_seq_one_letter_code
_entity_poly.pdbx_strand_id
1 'polypeptide(L)'
;MVDMTSFFLEHTSYTSPFPNYAGNSMFGLVFRNHKVQPDRTILCGIKAFSNNIVVTAEQGYDVDQLFMGSMLVKKDEKVSVVSDKILMLLPEDVMRVRKADSRVGVGFVKQATFAGGGDKLQTSYWTTRWRIEPVDIEDYRNGKLVEPKKPIVFYLDSVMPSVWVKYIREGVEEWNKAFQEIGFKDVVRVIPFPKGDTLFDATNINYSVIRYAPQWLSTLQSAVYTDPRSGEILNASIYIHDNMVANAQDRMFNTMTADSSVRRRELSDQQLGEGIKMMVAREAGLCLGFVYNVSASSVIPVDSLRSASFTQQYGLSSSVMDFLTCNYIAQPKDVCAGVRLTQENYRKRRRNLKKYRRH
;
A
#
# COMPACT_ATOMS: atom_id res chain seq x y z
N MET A 1 -12.32 22.96 -29.94
CA MET A 1 -12.54 22.86 -28.49
C MET A 1 -13.49 21.68 -28.29
N VAL A 2 -13.18 20.74 -27.40
CA VAL A 2 -14.01 19.55 -27.12
C VAL A 2 -14.52 19.69 -25.70
N ASP A 3 -15.83 19.52 -25.50
CA ASP A 3 -16.42 19.46 -24.16
C ASP A 3 -16.18 18.05 -23.54
N MET A 4 -15.43 18.02 -22.44
CA MET A 4 -15.08 16.80 -21.71
C MET A 4 -15.88 16.64 -20.41
N THR A 5 -16.85 17.50 -20.15
CA THR A 5 -17.62 17.51 -18.91
C THR A 5 -18.28 16.16 -18.64
N SER A 6 -18.93 15.57 -19.63
CA SER A 6 -19.58 14.27 -19.50
C SER A 6 -18.60 13.16 -19.11
N PHE A 7 -17.39 13.16 -19.68
CA PHE A 7 -16.34 12.19 -19.35
C PHE A 7 -15.95 12.22 -17.86
N PHE A 8 -15.87 13.43 -17.27
CA PHE A 8 -15.51 13.58 -15.86
C PHE A 8 -16.68 13.37 -14.90
N LEU A 9 -17.92 13.54 -15.35
CA LEU A 9 -19.10 13.31 -14.52
C LEU A 9 -19.69 11.90 -14.68
N GLU A 10 -19.28 11.17 -15.72
CA GLU A 10 -19.76 9.81 -15.96
C GLU A 10 -19.35 8.84 -14.85
N HIS A 11 -20.28 7.97 -14.49
CA HIS A 11 -20.06 6.86 -13.58
C HIS A 11 -19.80 5.58 -14.35
N THR A 12 -18.61 5.03 -14.18
CA THR A 12 -18.21 3.74 -14.77
C THR A 12 -17.74 2.80 -13.67
N SER A 13 -17.56 1.53 -13.98
CA SER A 13 -16.97 0.56 -13.05
C SER A 13 -15.56 0.95 -12.56
N TYR A 14 -14.84 1.76 -13.36
CA TYR A 14 -13.50 2.26 -13.01
C TYR A 14 -13.52 3.54 -12.17
N THR A 15 -14.61 4.31 -12.27
CA THR A 15 -14.76 5.60 -11.57
C THR A 15 -15.72 5.52 -10.38
N SER A 16 -16.27 4.33 -10.10
CA SER A 16 -17.18 4.11 -8.99
C SER A 16 -16.47 4.31 -7.64
N PRO A 17 -17.01 5.16 -6.74
CA PRO A 17 -16.51 5.28 -5.38
C PRO A 17 -16.91 4.08 -4.50
N PHE A 18 -17.79 3.23 -5.00
CA PHE A 18 -18.28 2.07 -4.28
C PHE A 18 -17.48 0.83 -4.69
N PRO A 19 -16.89 0.09 -3.74
CA PRO A 19 -16.19 -1.14 -4.07
C PRO A 19 -17.15 -2.18 -4.63
N ASN A 20 -16.68 -2.92 -5.63
CA ASN A 20 -17.43 -4.00 -6.28
C ASN A 20 -17.51 -5.29 -5.42
N TYR A 21 -17.47 -5.17 -4.12
CA TYR A 21 -17.61 -6.32 -3.21
C TYR A 21 -18.79 -6.11 -2.27
N ALA A 22 -19.37 -7.21 -1.84
CA ALA A 22 -20.39 -7.20 -0.78
C ALA A 22 -19.86 -6.42 0.41
N GLY A 23 -20.57 -5.40 0.83
CA GLY A 23 -20.14 -4.51 1.90
C GLY A 23 -19.81 -5.30 3.17
N ASN A 24 -19.12 -4.66 4.12
CA ASN A 24 -18.64 -5.22 5.39
C ASN A 24 -19.73 -5.80 6.31
N SER A 25 -20.63 -6.64 5.78
CA SER A 25 -21.45 -7.46 6.63
C SER A 25 -20.66 -8.71 7.02
N MET A 26 -20.90 -9.21 8.19
CA MET A 26 -20.21 -10.36 8.80
C MET A 26 -20.12 -11.62 7.91
N PHE A 27 -20.82 -11.67 6.77
CA PHE A 27 -20.82 -12.77 5.82
C PHE A 27 -20.87 -12.33 4.34
N GLY A 28 -20.59 -11.05 4.03
CA GLY A 28 -20.69 -10.57 2.64
C GLY A 28 -22.11 -10.60 2.05
N LEU A 29 -23.13 -10.58 2.90
CA LEU A 29 -24.54 -10.75 2.49
C LEU A 29 -25.25 -9.42 2.17
N VAL A 30 -24.62 -8.27 2.40
CA VAL A 30 -25.19 -6.96 2.08
C VAL A 30 -24.62 -6.46 0.78
N PHE A 31 -25.48 -6.26 -0.21
CA PHE A 31 -25.15 -5.68 -1.51
C PHE A 31 -25.63 -4.24 -1.55
N ARG A 32 -24.93 -3.39 -2.30
CA ARG A 32 -25.32 -2.01 -2.52
C ARG A 32 -25.51 -1.79 -4.02
N ASN A 33 -26.74 -1.48 -4.41
CA ASN A 33 -27.03 -0.96 -5.73
C ASN A 33 -26.98 0.57 -5.66
N HIS A 34 -26.28 1.19 -6.58
CA HIS A 34 -26.14 2.65 -6.62
C HIS A 34 -26.52 3.19 -8.00
N LYS A 35 -27.23 4.30 -8.00
CA LYS A 35 -27.65 5.01 -9.20
C LYS A 35 -27.17 6.46 -9.11
N VAL A 36 -26.41 6.89 -10.10
CA VAL A 36 -25.99 8.31 -10.20
C VAL A 36 -27.20 9.19 -10.46
N GLN A 37 -27.23 10.33 -9.79
CA GLN A 37 -28.23 11.37 -9.96
C GLN A 37 -27.57 12.58 -10.65
N PRO A 38 -27.84 12.82 -11.94
CA PRO A 38 -27.23 13.91 -12.70
C PRO A 38 -27.51 15.30 -12.12
N ASP A 39 -28.68 15.50 -11.55
CA ASP A 39 -29.13 16.74 -10.92
C ASP A 39 -28.37 17.08 -9.63
N ARG A 40 -27.70 16.09 -9.03
CA ARG A 40 -26.86 16.21 -7.84
C ARG A 40 -25.38 15.94 -8.14
N THR A 41 -25.00 16.01 -9.41
CA THR A 41 -23.62 15.76 -9.85
C THR A 41 -23.06 17.02 -10.49
N ILE A 42 -22.01 17.57 -9.90
CA ILE A 42 -21.42 18.84 -10.30
C ILE A 42 -19.91 18.77 -10.41
N LEU A 43 -19.34 19.57 -11.30
CA LEU A 43 -17.91 19.80 -11.42
C LEU A 43 -17.51 20.85 -10.39
N CYS A 44 -16.63 20.51 -9.43
CA CYS A 44 -16.23 21.40 -8.34
C CYS A 44 -14.98 22.22 -8.66
N GLY A 45 -14.06 21.67 -9.45
CA GLY A 45 -12.83 22.39 -9.77
C GLY A 45 -11.87 21.62 -10.65
N ILE A 46 -10.89 22.36 -11.18
CA ILE A 46 -9.81 21.83 -12.00
C ILE A 46 -8.50 22.40 -11.48
N LYS A 47 -7.50 21.55 -11.26
CA LYS A 47 -6.12 21.92 -10.93
C LYS A 47 -5.21 21.37 -12.00
N ALA A 48 -4.23 22.18 -12.44
CA ALA A 48 -3.22 21.76 -13.39
C ALA A 48 -1.83 21.84 -12.76
N PHE A 49 -1.07 20.78 -12.88
CA PHE A 49 0.32 20.66 -12.45
C PHE A 49 1.22 20.37 -13.67
N SER A 50 2.53 20.31 -13.46
CA SER A 50 3.47 20.05 -14.56
C SER A 50 3.21 18.73 -15.28
N ASN A 51 2.79 17.68 -14.55
CA ASN A 51 2.68 16.33 -15.09
C ASN A 51 1.28 15.71 -14.91
N ASN A 52 0.33 16.47 -14.36
CA ASN A 52 -1.03 15.97 -14.22
C ASN A 52 -2.07 17.09 -14.12
N ILE A 53 -3.29 16.75 -14.49
CA ILE A 53 -4.48 17.55 -14.28
C ILE A 53 -5.42 16.78 -13.34
N VAL A 54 -5.96 17.47 -12.37
CA VAL A 54 -6.93 16.93 -11.42
C VAL A 54 -8.26 17.61 -11.65
N VAL A 55 -9.30 16.81 -11.87
CA VAL A 55 -10.67 17.27 -12.00
C VAL A 55 -11.48 16.76 -10.82
N THR A 56 -11.91 17.67 -9.97
CA THR A 56 -12.72 17.37 -8.78
C THR A 56 -14.19 17.46 -9.12
N ALA A 57 -14.93 16.39 -8.86
CA ALA A 57 -16.39 16.34 -9.05
C ALA A 57 -17.07 15.84 -7.78
N GLU A 58 -18.20 16.44 -7.43
CA GLU A 58 -19.14 15.90 -6.46
C GLU A 58 -20.23 15.14 -7.22
N GLN A 59 -20.37 13.85 -6.88
CA GLN A 59 -21.33 12.96 -7.52
C GLN A 59 -22.38 12.52 -6.51
N GLY A 60 -23.65 12.79 -6.83
CA GLY A 60 -24.80 12.35 -6.04
C GLY A 60 -25.26 10.95 -6.44
N TYR A 61 -25.55 10.13 -5.45
CA TYR A 61 -26.04 8.76 -5.64
C TYR A 61 -27.30 8.52 -4.82
N ASP A 62 -28.20 7.68 -5.37
CA ASP A 62 -29.20 6.97 -4.60
C ASP A 62 -28.72 5.53 -4.42
N VAL A 63 -28.66 5.08 -3.17
CA VAL A 63 -28.09 3.78 -2.79
C VAL A 63 -29.14 2.92 -2.13
N ASP A 64 -29.41 1.76 -2.72
CA ASP A 64 -30.23 0.71 -2.12
C ASP A 64 -29.33 -0.32 -1.45
N GLN A 65 -29.67 -0.72 -0.23
CA GLN A 65 -29.00 -1.81 0.48
C GLN A 65 -29.88 -3.06 0.42
N LEU A 66 -29.34 -4.14 -0.11
CA LEU A 66 -29.99 -5.42 -0.27
C LEU A 66 -29.32 -6.46 0.61
N PHE A 67 -30.09 -7.23 1.37
CA PHE A 67 -29.62 -8.39 2.09
C PHE A 67 -29.81 -9.64 1.24
N MET A 68 -28.78 -10.48 1.17
CA MET A 68 -28.76 -11.70 0.32
C MET A 68 -29.12 -11.44 -1.15
N GLY A 69 -28.84 -10.23 -1.65
CA GLY A 69 -29.06 -9.85 -3.05
C GLY A 69 -30.52 -9.56 -3.45
N SER A 70 -31.49 -9.83 -2.59
CA SER A 70 -32.92 -9.69 -2.93
C SER A 70 -33.77 -8.95 -1.90
N MET A 71 -33.43 -9.03 -0.61
CA MET A 71 -34.22 -8.39 0.45
C MET A 71 -33.77 -6.94 0.62
N LEU A 72 -34.65 -5.99 0.30
CA LEU A 72 -34.39 -4.57 0.46
C LEU A 72 -34.36 -4.20 1.96
N VAL A 73 -33.21 -3.72 2.43
CA VAL A 73 -33.00 -3.28 3.82
C VAL A 73 -33.13 -1.77 3.95
N LYS A 74 -32.53 -1.03 3.02
CA LYS A 74 -32.64 0.43 2.89
C LYS A 74 -32.89 0.78 1.43
N LYS A 75 -33.70 1.78 1.20
CA LYS A 75 -34.06 2.27 -0.12
C LYS A 75 -33.72 3.75 -0.25
N ASP A 76 -33.24 4.14 -1.43
CA ASP A 76 -33.00 5.53 -1.85
C ASP A 76 -32.17 6.35 -0.82
N GLU A 77 -31.17 5.74 -0.18
CA GLU A 77 -30.24 6.45 0.69
C GLU A 77 -29.41 7.43 -0.14
N LYS A 78 -29.59 8.73 0.13
CA LYS A 78 -28.89 9.78 -0.62
C LYS A 78 -27.45 9.92 -0.13
N VAL A 79 -26.50 9.73 -1.03
CA VAL A 79 -25.06 9.82 -0.74
C VAL A 79 -24.41 10.78 -1.73
N SER A 80 -23.61 11.72 -1.25
CA SER A 80 -22.73 12.54 -2.08
C SER A 80 -21.28 12.10 -1.87
N VAL A 81 -20.53 11.99 -2.95
CA VAL A 81 -19.12 11.61 -2.93
C VAL A 81 -18.31 12.62 -3.73
N VAL A 82 -17.31 13.21 -3.09
CA VAL A 82 -16.31 14.04 -3.78
C VAL A 82 -15.19 13.14 -4.25
N SER A 83 -14.90 13.19 -5.55
CA SER A 83 -13.85 12.37 -6.18
C SER A 83 -12.94 13.20 -7.05
N ASP A 84 -11.64 12.89 -7.00
CA ASP A 84 -10.64 13.46 -7.87
C ASP A 84 -10.32 12.48 -9.01
N LYS A 85 -10.52 12.93 -10.25
CA LYS A 85 -10.10 12.20 -11.46
C LYS A 85 -8.82 12.81 -11.97
N ILE A 86 -7.76 12.00 -12.03
CA ILE A 86 -6.42 12.47 -12.36
C ILE A 86 -6.04 11.99 -13.76
N LEU A 87 -5.75 12.93 -14.65
CA LEU A 87 -5.10 12.67 -15.94
C LEU A 87 -3.60 12.90 -15.77
N MET A 88 -2.81 11.84 -15.99
CA MET A 88 -1.37 11.86 -15.79
C MET A 88 -0.64 11.83 -17.14
N LEU A 89 0.32 12.73 -17.28
CA LEU A 89 1.26 12.70 -18.41
C LEU A 89 2.32 11.62 -18.14
N LEU A 90 2.41 10.64 -19.02
CA LEU A 90 3.40 9.57 -18.90
C LEU A 90 4.80 10.08 -19.29
N PRO A 91 5.87 9.58 -18.65
CA PRO A 91 7.24 9.96 -18.96
C PRO A 91 7.60 9.74 -20.44
N GLU A 92 8.34 10.67 -21.05
CA GLU A 92 8.87 10.50 -22.41
C GLU A 92 9.93 9.39 -22.45
N ASP A 93 10.84 9.37 -21.47
CA ASP A 93 11.83 8.31 -21.30
C ASP A 93 11.20 7.11 -20.61
N VAL A 94 10.81 6.11 -21.39
CA VAL A 94 10.17 4.89 -20.91
C VAL A 94 11.19 3.99 -20.23
N MET A 95 10.94 3.63 -18.97
CA MET A 95 11.79 2.73 -18.22
C MET A 95 11.91 1.37 -18.93
N ARG A 96 13.13 0.80 -18.96
CA ARG A 96 13.36 -0.55 -19.50
C ARG A 96 12.45 -1.57 -18.83
N VAL A 97 11.65 -2.26 -19.62
CA VAL A 97 10.71 -3.29 -19.14
C VAL A 97 11.44 -4.48 -18.52
N ARG A 98 10.82 -5.10 -17.55
CA ARG A 98 11.26 -6.37 -16.98
C ARG A 98 10.09 -7.35 -17.02
N LYS A 99 10.31 -8.51 -17.62
CA LYS A 99 9.28 -9.55 -17.68
C LYS A 99 8.92 -10.02 -16.27
N ALA A 100 7.64 -10.11 -15.98
CA ALA A 100 7.15 -10.63 -14.72
C ALA A 100 7.38 -12.15 -14.63
N ASP A 101 7.67 -12.60 -13.42
CA ASP A 101 7.85 -14.02 -13.09
C ASP A 101 6.97 -14.34 -11.88
N SER A 102 6.03 -15.26 -12.03
CA SER A 102 5.08 -15.64 -10.99
C SER A 102 5.71 -16.24 -9.72
N ARG A 103 7.00 -16.67 -9.82
CA ARG A 103 7.76 -17.16 -8.67
C ARG A 103 8.33 -16.06 -7.80
N VAL A 104 8.23 -14.80 -8.26
CA VAL A 104 8.70 -13.62 -7.54
C VAL A 104 7.48 -12.83 -7.12
N GLY A 105 7.35 -12.56 -5.83
CA GLY A 105 6.19 -11.87 -5.23
C GLY A 105 6.16 -10.37 -5.55
N VAL A 106 6.04 -10.01 -6.83
CA VAL A 106 5.93 -8.63 -7.33
C VAL A 106 4.70 -8.47 -8.21
N GLY A 107 4.12 -7.27 -8.18
CA GLY A 107 3.01 -6.89 -9.05
C GLY A 107 3.42 -6.82 -10.52
N PHE A 108 2.44 -6.79 -11.41
CA PHE A 108 2.67 -6.65 -12.83
C PHE A 108 1.56 -5.85 -13.52
N VAL A 109 1.91 -5.25 -14.65
CA VAL A 109 0.96 -4.70 -15.62
C VAL A 109 0.85 -5.67 -16.80
N LYS A 110 -0.39 -5.86 -17.28
CA LYS A 110 -0.68 -6.70 -18.44
C LYS A 110 -0.74 -5.81 -19.68
N GLN A 111 0.05 -6.15 -20.70
CA GLN A 111 -0.05 -5.56 -22.01
C GLN A 111 -0.54 -6.58 -23.03
N ALA A 112 -1.43 -6.13 -23.89
CA ALA A 112 -1.93 -6.91 -25.00
C ALA A 112 -1.55 -6.20 -26.29
N THR A 113 -0.82 -6.89 -27.18
CA THR A 113 -0.35 -6.37 -28.46
C THR A 113 -0.84 -7.24 -29.60
N PHE A 114 -1.24 -6.61 -30.70
CA PHE A 114 -1.46 -7.31 -31.95
C PHE A 114 -0.12 -7.42 -32.68
N ALA A 115 0.39 -8.65 -32.82
CA ALA A 115 1.56 -8.89 -33.66
C ALA A 115 1.13 -8.85 -35.13
N GLY A 116 1.77 -8.00 -35.94
CA GLY A 116 1.49 -7.93 -37.38
C GLY A 116 1.65 -9.29 -38.04
N GLY A 117 0.60 -9.74 -38.70
CA GLY A 117 0.55 -11.01 -39.44
C GLY A 117 0.04 -12.24 -38.70
N GLY A 118 -0.46 -12.09 -37.47
CA GLY A 118 -1.07 -13.18 -36.69
C GLY A 118 -2.47 -12.83 -36.18
N ASP A 119 -3.39 -13.78 -36.21
CA ASP A 119 -4.76 -13.64 -35.71
C ASP A 119 -4.86 -13.67 -34.18
N LYS A 120 -3.72 -13.65 -33.47
CA LYS A 120 -3.68 -13.84 -32.01
C LYS A 120 -3.15 -12.62 -31.30
N LEU A 121 -3.91 -12.21 -30.28
CA LEU A 121 -3.46 -11.25 -29.28
C LEU A 121 -2.30 -11.82 -28.47
N GLN A 122 -1.14 -11.16 -28.51
CA GLN A 122 0.00 -11.51 -27.65
C GLN A 122 -0.11 -10.75 -26.32
N THR A 123 -0.11 -11.49 -25.23
CA THR A 123 -0.12 -10.91 -23.88
C THR A 123 1.27 -10.96 -23.27
N SER A 124 1.73 -9.81 -22.79
CA SER A 124 2.97 -9.66 -22.04
C SER A 124 2.67 -9.13 -20.63
N TYR A 125 3.51 -9.50 -19.68
CA TYR A 125 3.40 -9.07 -18.29
C TYR A 125 4.71 -8.41 -17.88
N TRP A 126 4.62 -7.12 -17.46
CA TRP A 126 5.76 -6.33 -17.02
C TRP A 126 5.71 -6.11 -15.52
N THR A 127 6.82 -6.38 -14.82
CA THR A 127 6.95 -6.20 -13.38
C THR A 127 6.75 -4.75 -12.99
N THR A 128 5.89 -4.49 -11.99
CA THR A 128 5.76 -3.16 -11.40
C THR A 128 6.93 -2.89 -10.47
N ARG A 129 7.63 -1.76 -10.67
CA ARG A 129 8.77 -1.36 -9.85
C ARG A 129 9.09 0.13 -9.99
N TRP A 130 9.72 0.69 -8.97
CA TRP A 130 10.33 2.02 -9.06
C TRP A 130 11.58 1.98 -9.93
N ARG A 131 11.88 3.11 -10.60
CA ARG A 131 13.13 3.35 -11.30
C ARG A 131 14.20 3.73 -10.26
N ILE A 132 15.04 2.78 -9.89
CA ILE A 132 16.13 2.98 -8.93
C ILE A 132 17.43 2.84 -9.67
N GLU A 133 18.12 3.95 -9.92
CA GLU A 133 19.41 4.04 -10.57
C GLU A 133 20.44 4.63 -9.61
N PRO A 134 21.68 4.11 -9.56
CA PRO A 134 22.69 4.65 -8.65
C PRO A 134 23.16 6.04 -9.11
N VAL A 135 23.43 6.93 -8.14
CA VAL A 135 24.07 8.21 -8.42
C VAL A 135 25.43 8.00 -9.06
N ASP A 136 26.21 7.07 -8.50
CA ASP A 136 27.51 6.67 -9.04
C ASP A 136 27.49 5.20 -9.44
N ILE A 137 27.60 4.95 -10.73
CA ILE A 137 27.56 3.59 -11.28
C ILE A 137 28.84 2.81 -11.00
N GLU A 138 30.01 3.49 -10.93
CA GLU A 138 31.30 2.84 -10.69
C GLU A 138 31.40 2.41 -9.21
N ASP A 139 31.03 3.26 -8.29
CA ASP A 139 30.97 2.89 -6.87
C ASP A 139 29.97 1.76 -6.62
N TYR A 140 28.82 1.77 -7.30
CA TYR A 140 27.84 0.67 -7.23
C TYR A 140 28.44 -0.66 -7.74
N ARG A 141 29.13 -0.63 -8.90
CA ARG A 141 29.81 -1.83 -9.47
C ARG A 141 30.88 -2.36 -8.57
N ASN A 142 31.59 -1.47 -7.88
CA ASN A 142 32.64 -1.81 -6.91
C ASN A 142 32.06 -2.31 -5.55
N GLY A 143 30.74 -2.43 -5.42
CA GLY A 143 30.08 -2.98 -4.23
C GLY A 143 29.93 -2.00 -3.07
N LYS A 144 30.19 -0.71 -3.27
CA LYS A 144 29.91 0.32 -2.26
C LYS A 144 28.41 0.57 -2.17
N LEU A 145 27.95 1.02 -1.02
CA LEU A 145 26.59 1.49 -0.83
C LEU A 145 26.43 2.90 -1.44
N VAL A 146 25.51 3.04 -2.40
CA VAL A 146 25.27 4.29 -3.11
C VAL A 146 23.81 4.77 -2.89
N GLU A 147 23.59 6.07 -3.00
CA GLU A 147 22.24 6.62 -3.03
C GLU A 147 21.62 6.46 -4.42
N PRO A 148 20.29 6.37 -4.52
CA PRO A 148 19.60 6.44 -5.81
C PRO A 148 19.62 7.88 -6.34
N LYS A 149 19.68 8.06 -7.66
CA LYS A 149 19.52 9.39 -8.31
C LYS A 149 18.21 10.07 -7.90
N LYS A 150 17.13 9.30 -7.75
CA LYS A 150 15.84 9.76 -7.29
C LYS A 150 15.35 8.86 -6.16
N PRO A 151 15.38 9.32 -4.92
CA PRO A 151 14.82 8.55 -3.80
C PRO A 151 13.30 8.48 -3.90
N ILE A 152 12.72 7.46 -3.30
CA ILE A 152 11.26 7.31 -3.11
C ILE A 152 10.90 8.10 -1.86
N VAL A 153 10.27 9.24 -2.03
CA VAL A 153 9.93 10.15 -0.93
C VAL A 153 8.42 10.07 -0.67
N PHE A 154 8.05 9.71 0.55
CA PHE A 154 6.68 9.80 1.03
C PHE A 154 6.51 11.03 1.91
N TYR A 155 5.56 11.88 1.55
CA TYR A 155 5.19 13.06 2.31
C TYR A 155 4.11 12.70 3.33
N LEU A 156 4.40 12.88 4.60
CA LEU A 156 3.51 12.54 5.70
C LEU A 156 2.59 13.71 6.04
N ASP A 157 1.29 13.44 6.02
CA ASP A 157 0.24 14.43 6.30
C ASP A 157 0.41 15.05 7.70
N SER A 158 0.29 16.37 7.76
CA SER A 158 0.46 17.15 9.00
C SER A 158 -0.66 16.95 10.03
N VAL A 159 -1.82 16.46 9.60
CA VAL A 159 -2.95 16.14 10.49
C VAL A 159 -2.82 14.77 11.16
N MET A 160 -1.78 14.00 10.82
CA MET A 160 -1.48 12.71 11.45
C MET A 160 -1.23 12.90 12.96
N PRO A 161 -1.86 12.10 13.84
CA PRO A 161 -1.57 12.15 15.28
C PRO A 161 -0.07 11.98 15.56
N SER A 162 0.52 12.92 16.29
CA SER A 162 1.98 13.02 16.50
C SER A 162 2.59 11.77 17.13
N VAL A 163 1.83 11.08 17.99
CA VAL A 163 2.25 9.83 18.64
C VAL A 163 2.52 8.70 17.64
N TRP A 164 1.86 8.68 16.47
CA TRP A 164 2.01 7.64 15.44
C TRP A 164 3.08 7.97 14.40
N VAL A 165 3.46 9.24 14.26
CA VAL A 165 4.43 9.70 13.25
C VAL A 165 5.73 8.91 13.25
N LYS A 166 6.28 8.66 14.46
CA LYS A 166 7.50 7.87 14.64
C LYS A 166 7.36 6.46 14.05
N TYR A 167 6.30 5.75 14.43
CA TYR A 167 6.07 4.36 14.03
C TYR A 167 5.74 4.20 12.55
N ILE A 168 5.02 5.18 11.98
CA ILE A 168 4.73 5.23 10.54
C ILE A 168 6.03 5.41 9.77
N ARG A 169 6.87 6.37 10.15
CA ARG A 169 8.17 6.58 9.54
C ARG A 169 9.05 5.33 9.61
N GLU A 170 9.21 4.78 10.80
CA GLU A 170 10.01 3.57 11.00
C GLU A 170 9.49 2.39 10.17
N GLY A 171 8.17 2.22 10.04
CA GLY A 171 7.57 1.15 9.23
C GLY A 171 7.89 1.28 7.74
N VAL A 172 7.84 2.50 7.20
CA VAL A 172 8.15 2.76 5.79
C VAL A 172 9.65 2.68 5.53
N GLU A 173 10.48 3.31 6.37
CA GLU A 173 11.93 3.38 6.18
C GLU A 173 12.64 2.07 6.50
N GLU A 174 11.98 1.12 7.16
CA GLU A 174 12.51 -0.23 7.40
C GLU A 174 12.93 -0.93 6.11
N TRP A 175 12.30 -0.62 4.98
CA TRP A 175 12.63 -1.15 3.66
C TRP A 175 14.04 -0.77 3.18
N ASN A 176 14.65 0.29 3.73
CA ASN A 176 16.03 0.64 3.42
C ASN A 176 17.01 -0.48 3.76
N LYS A 177 16.71 -1.31 4.76
CA LYS A 177 17.54 -2.49 5.07
C LYS A 177 17.56 -3.48 3.91
N ALA A 178 16.43 -3.66 3.22
CA ALA A 178 16.36 -4.52 2.05
C ALA A 178 17.12 -3.91 0.86
N PHE A 179 17.05 -2.60 0.67
CA PHE A 179 17.81 -1.91 -0.37
C PHE A 179 19.32 -1.93 -0.12
N GLN A 180 19.76 -1.89 1.14
CA GLN A 180 21.18 -2.02 1.49
C GLN A 180 21.76 -3.39 1.06
N GLU A 181 20.99 -4.46 1.13
CA GLU A 181 21.42 -5.78 0.67
C GLU A 181 21.70 -5.85 -0.85
N ILE A 182 21.15 -4.93 -1.63
CA ILE A 182 21.38 -4.81 -3.07
C ILE A 182 22.28 -3.64 -3.46
N GLY A 183 22.90 -2.97 -2.48
CA GLY A 183 23.90 -1.94 -2.70
C GLY A 183 23.40 -0.50 -2.67
N PHE A 184 22.16 -0.26 -2.25
CA PHE A 184 21.61 1.09 -2.13
C PHE A 184 21.40 1.50 -0.67
N LYS A 185 21.61 2.77 -0.35
CA LYS A 185 21.25 3.40 0.91
C LYS A 185 20.24 4.52 0.68
N ASP A 186 19.44 4.83 1.70
CA ASP A 186 18.52 5.97 1.74
C ASP A 186 17.56 6.06 0.55
N VAL A 187 17.08 4.88 0.10
CA VAL A 187 16.17 4.76 -1.05
C VAL A 187 14.78 5.28 -0.72
N VAL A 188 14.27 4.95 0.46
CA VAL A 188 12.93 5.33 0.92
C VAL A 188 13.05 6.33 2.05
N ARG A 189 12.37 7.46 1.93
CA ARG A 189 12.39 8.54 2.92
C ARG A 189 10.98 8.98 3.26
N VAL A 190 10.72 9.27 4.53
CA VAL A 190 9.46 9.88 4.98
C VAL A 190 9.75 11.26 5.52
N ILE A 191 9.16 12.26 4.91
CA ILE A 191 9.29 13.66 5.31
C ILE A 191 7.91 14.28 5.58
N PRO A 192 7.80 15.24 6.51
CA PRO A 192 6.51 15.91 6.74
C PRO A 192 6.08 16.72 5.51
N PHE A 193 4.79 17.01 5.39
CA PHE A 193 4.29 17.99 4.45
C PHE A 193 5.03 19.32 4.63
N PRO A 194 5.48 19.96 3.54
CA PRO A 194 6.22 21.20 3.64
C PRO A 194 5.33 22.30 4.20
N LYS A 195 5.77 22.88 5.33
CA LYS A 195 5.07 23.99 5.97
C LYS A 195 5.32 25.26 5.19
N GLY A 196 4.24 25.94 4.80
CA GLY A 196 4.31 27.24 4.12
C GLY A 196 4.61 27.15 2.62
N ASP A 197 4.72 25.96 2.03
CA ASP A 197 4.78 25.79 0.59
C ASP A 197 3.36 25.82 0.01
N THR A 198 2.99 26.93 -0.57
CA THR A 198 1.67 27.13 -1.20
C THR A 198 1.52 26.36 -2.52
N LEU A 199 2.61 25.84 -3.07
CA LEU A 199 2.62 25.06 -4.31
C LEU A 199 2.49 23.56 -4.06
N PHE A 200 2.69 23.12 -2.80
CA PHE A 200 2.52 21.71 -2.43
C PHE A 200 1.04 21.35 -2.45
N ASP A 201 0.71 20.34 -3.23
CA ASP A 201 -0.62 19.75 -3.28
C ASP A 201 -0.51 18.22 -3.28
N ALA A 202 -1.24 17.58 -2.37
CA ALA A 202 -1.23 16.12 -2.23
C ALA A 202 -1.86 15.38 -3.44
N THR A 203 -2.52 16.09 -4.35
CA THR A 203 -3.06 15.55 -5.60
C THR A 203 -2.11 15.71 -6.79
N ASN A 204 -0.97 16.38 -6.59
CA ASN A 204 0.10 16.46 -7.58
C ASN A 204 0.86 15.11 -7.62
N ILE A 205 0.87 14.46 -8.77
CA ILE A 205 1.47 13.12 -8.98
C ILE A 205 2.98 13.07 -8.65
N ASN A 206 3.65 14.21 -8.58
CA ASN A 206 5.07 14.26 -8.22
C ASN A 206 5.33 13.96 -6.72
N TYR A 207 4.28 13.96 -5.90
CA TYR A 207 4.38 13.72 -4.46
C TYR A 207 3.67 12.42 -4.08
N SER A 208 4.42 11.40 -3.67
CA SER A 208 3.85 10.24 -3.01
C SER A 208 3.50 10.61 -1.57
N VAL A 209 2.31 10.27 -1.11
CA VAL A 209 1.78 10.78 0.17
C VAL A 209 1.33 9.68 1.11
N ILE A 210 1.50 9.92 2.41
CA ILE A 210 0.87 9.15 3.48
C ILE A 210 -0.18 10.06 4.10
N ARG A 211 -1.46 9.79 3.82
CA ARG A 211 -2.58 10.63 4.21
C ARG A 211 -3.34 10.05 5.38
N TYR A 212 -3.75 10.93 6.29
CA TYR A 212 -4.76 10.59 7.27
C TYR A 212 -6.15 10.79 6.66
N ALA A 213 -6.88 9.71 6.51
CA ALA A 213 -8.21 9.71 5.89
C ALA A 213 -9.23 9.22 6.94
N PRO A 214 -9.88 10.12 7.69
CA PRO A 214 -10.81 9.76 8.77
C PRO A 214 -12.12 9.22 8.19
N GLN A 215 -12.05 8.01 7.66
CA GLN A 215 -13.20 7.24 7.18
C GLN A 215 -13.35 6.01 8.05
N TRP A 216 -14.59 5.57 8.26
CA TRP A 216 -14.88 4.38 9.06
C TRP A 216 -14.53 3.09 8.29
N LEU A 217 -13.26 2.97 7.93
CA LEU A 217 -12.66 1.77 7.36
C LEU A 217 -11.63 1.24 8.36
N SER A 218 -11.60 -0.07 8.55
CA SER A 218 -10.73 -0.71 9.53
C SER A 218 -9.32 -0.98 9.03
N THR A 219 -9.03 -0.71 7.77
CA THR A 219 -7.77 -1.10 7.12
C THR A 219 -7.07 0.09 6.49
N LEU A 220 -5.74 0.01 6.45
CA LEU A 220 -4.94 0.87 5.61
C LEU A 220 -5.19 0.51 4.14
N GLN A 221 -5.05 1.48 3.26
CA GLN A 221 -5.13 1.28 1.81
C GLN A 221 -3.90 1.88 1.15
N SER A 222 -3.34 1.16 0.19
CA SER A 222 -2.31 1.67 -0.71
C SER A 222 -2.85 1.85 -2.11
N ALA A 223 -2.41 2.92 -2.78
CA ALA A 223 -2.67 3.17 -4.19
C ALA A 223 -1.33 3.31 -4.92
N VAL A 224 -1.20 2.66 -6.08
CA VAL A 224 0.01 2.67 -6.89
C VAL A 224 -0.36 3.02 -8.33
N TYR A 225 0.28 4.06 -8.85
CA TYR A 225 0.07 4.50 -10.23
C TYR A 225 1.30 4.11 -11.06
N THR A 226 1.07 3.37 -12.13
CA THR A 226 2.13 2.80 -12.95
C THR A 226 2.03 3.25 -14.40
N ASP A 227 3.17 3.38 -15.06
CA ASP A 227 3.22 3.48 -16.52
C ASP A 227 2.85 2.12 -17.14
N PRO A 228 1.72 2.03 -17.87
CA PRO A 228 1.29 0.75 -18.45
C PRO A 228 2.24 0.21 -19.50
N ARG A 229 3.14 1.05 -20.08
CA ARG A 229 4.11 0.65 -21.11
C ARG A 229 5.30 -0.12 -20.52
N SER A 230 5.66 0.16 -19.26
CA SER A 230 6.90 -0.38 -18.66
C SER A 230 6.72 -1.06 -17.30
N GLY A 231 5.60 -0.77 -16.60
CA GLY A 231 5.41 -1.14 -15.20
C GLY A 231 6.18 -0.24 -14.22
N GLU A 232 6.71 0.91 -14.67
CA GLU A 232 7.33 1.89 -13.78
C GLU A 232 6.30 2.46 -12.82
N ILE A 233 6.60 2.43 -11.52
CA ILE A 233 5.79 3.10 -10.52
C ILE A 233 6.12 4.59 -10.55
N LEU A 234 5.12 5.41 -10.87
CA LEU A 234 5.26 6.86 -10.99
C LEU A 234 4.87 7.58 -9.71
N ASN A 235 3.91 7.04 -8.98
CA ASN A 235 3.45 7.56 -7.69
C ASN A 235 2.86 6.42 -6.86
N ALA A 236 2.94 6.55 -5.55
CA ALA A 236 2.26 5.67 -4.62
C ALA A 236 1.77 6.46 -3.39
N SER A 237 0.63 6.05 -2.85
CA SER A 237 0.03 6.69 -1.67
C SER A 237 -0.42 5.65 -0.67
N ILE A 238 -0.33 5.99 0.62
CA ILE A 238 -0.84 5.18 1.72
C ILE A 238 -1.93 6.01 2.43
N TYR A 239 -3.12 5.46 2.54
CA TYR A 239 -4.23 6.06 3.28
C TYR A 239 -4.37 5.35 4.61
N ILE A 240 -4.30 6.11 5.69
CA ILE A 240 -4.43 5.62 7.07
C ILE A 240 -5.78 6.09 7.60
N HIS A 241 -6.62 5.13 7.97
CA HIS A 241 -7.96 5.41 8.49
C HIS A 241 -7.96 5.49 10.02
N ASP A 242 -8.94 6.18 10.59
CA ASP A 242 -9.06 6.43 12.04
C ASP A 242 -9.17 5.14 12.87
N ASN A 243 -9.79 4.10 12.33
CA ASN A 243 -9.91 2.80 13.00
C ASN A 243 -8.61 1.97 13.04
N MET A 244 -7.49 2.49 12.55
CA MET A 244 -6.21 1.79 12.55
C MET A 244 -5.80 1.38 13.97
N VAL A 245 -5.98 2.26 14.94
CA VAL A 245 -5.62 2.02 16.35
C VAL A 245 -6.49 0.92 16.95
N ALA A 246 -7.81 0.99 16.77
CA ALA A 246 -8.73 -0.03 17.24
C ALA A 246 -8.41 -1.39 16.61
N ASN A 247 -8.12 -1.41 15.31
CA ASN A 247 -7.73 -2.63 14.60
C ASN A 247 -6.43 -3.23 15.13
N ALA A 248 -5.42 -2.39 15.41
CA ALA A 248 -4.17 -2.85 16.01
C ALA A 248 -4.41 -3.47 17.38
N GLN A 249 -5.21 -2.82 18.21
CA GLN A 249 -5.58 -3.29 19.55
C GLN A 249 -6.34 -4.63 19.48
N ASP A 250 -7.37 -4.72 18.66
CA ASP A 250 -8.17 -5.94 18.49
C ASP A 250 -7.32 -7.10 17.99
N ARG A 251 -6.43 -6.86 17.06
CA ARG A 251 -5.49 -7.89 16.57
C ARG A 251 -4.59 -8.39 17.67
N MET A 252 -3.95 -7.49 18.43
CA MET A 252 -3.07 -7.88 19.53
C MET A 252 -3.83 -8.62 20.62
N PHE A 253 -4.99 -8.12 21.02
CA PHE A 253 -5.85 -8.76 22.02
C PHE A 253 -6.25 -10.19 21.61
N ASN A 254 -6.65 -10.38 20.36
CA ASN A 254 -7.14 -11.67 19.87
C ASN A 254 -6.02 -12.68 19.58
N THR A 255 -4.84 -12.23 19.19
CA THR A 255 -3.80 -13.11 18.63
C THR A 255 -2.58 -13.29 19.54
N MET A 256 -2.25 -12.32 20.42
CA MET A 256 -1.09 -12.40 21.31
C MET A 256 -1.46 -13.01 22.66
N THR A 257 -2.01 -14.23 22.65
CA THR A 257 -2.57 -14.86 23.83
C THR A 257 -1.52 -15.18 24.92
N ALA A 258 -0.27 -15.32 24.55
CA ALA A 258 0.83 -15.60 25.46
C ALA A 258 1.29 -14.38 26.29
N ASP A 259 0.94 -13.16 25.87
CA ASP A 259 1.28 -11.92 26.55
C ASP A 259 0.08 -11.39 27.34
N SER A 260 0.14 -11.49 28.67
CA SER A 260 -0.91 -10.95 29.54
C SER A 260 -1.02 -9.42 29.50
N SER A 261 0.04 -8.72 29.10
CA SER A 261 0.06 -7.26 29.04
C SER A 261 -0.89 -6.69 27.98
N VAL A 262 -1.21 -7.45 26.93
CA VAL A 262 -2.18 -7.05 25.89
C VAL A 262 -3.64 -7.36 26.24
N ARG A 263 -3.90 -7.98 27.41
CA ARG A 263 -5.23 -8.30 27.91
C ARG A 263 -5.86 -7.13 28.68
N ARG A 264 -5.59 -5.93 28.23
CA ARG A 264 -6.09 -4.69 28.84
C ARG A 264 -7.08 -4.01 27.88
N ARG A 265 -7.94 -3.18 28.45
CA ARG A 265 -8.90 -2.39 27.68
C ARG A 265 -8.17 -1.37 26.77
N GLU A 266 -7.06 -0.84 27.25
CA GLU A 266 -6.24 0.12 26.54
C GLU A 266 -4.79 -0.35 26.57
N LEU A 267 -4.19 -0.46 25.40
CA LEU A 267 -2.76 -0.77 25.24
C LEU A 267 -1.95 0.50 25.33
N SER A 268 -0.67 0.35 25.69
CA SER A 268 0.27 1.48 25.68
C SER A 268 0.51 1.98 24.25
N ASP A 269 0.87 3.26 24.12
CA ASP A 269 1.26 3.84 22.81
C ASP A 269 2.41 3.07 22.16
N GLN A 270 3.32 2.49 22.95
CA GLN A 270 4.40 1.67 22.44
C GLN A 270 3.87 0.37 21.81
N GLN A 271 2.99 -0.36 22.50
CA GLN A 271 2.42 -1.61 21.97
C GLN A 271 1.61 -1.35 20.70
N LEU A 272 0.73 -0.34 20.73
CA LEU A 272 -0.05 0.08 19.56
C LEU A 272 0.85 0.53 18.42
N GLY A 273 1.89 1.30 18.72
CA GLY A 273 2.87 1.78 17.76
C GLY A 273 3.61 0.66 17.02
N GLU A 274 4.00 -0.40 17.71
CA GLU A 274 4.61 -1.57 17.06
C GLU A 274 3.63 -2.28 16.11
N GLY A 275 2.36 -2.38 16.50
CA GLY A 275 1.31 -2.90 15.62
C GLY A 275 1.10 -2.03 14.36
N ILE A 276 1.06 -0.72 14.54
CA ILE A 276 0.95 0.27 13.45
C ILE A 276 2.16 0.18 12.51
N LYS A 277 3.37 0.16 13.07
CA LYS A 277 4.62 0.02 12.30
C LYS A 277 4.58 -1.20 11.38
N MET A 278 4.15 -2.35 11.89
CA MET A 278 4.05 -3.58 11.11
C MET A 278 3.02 -3.47 9.98
N MET A 279 1.84 -2.87 10.25
CA MET A 279 0.82 -2.67 9.23
C MET A 279 1.31 -1.72 8.13
N VAL A 280 1.91 -0.60 8.50
CA VAL A 280 2.42 0.41 7.56
C VAL A 280 3.60 -0.14 6.75
N ALA A 281 4.49 -0.93 7.34
CA ALA A 281 5.59 -1.57 6.62
C ALA A 281 5.08 -2.49 5.48
N ARG A 282 3.97 -3.19 5.70
CA ARG A 282 3.32 -4.02 4.68
C ARG A 282 2.72 -3.18 3.56
N GLU A 283 1.99 -2.11 3.89
CA GLU A 283 1.44 -1.19 2.89
C GLU A 283 2.54 -0.49 2.08
N ALA A 284 3.64 -0.10 2.72
CA ALA A 284 4.82 0.40 2.03
C ALA A 284 5.39 -0.63 1.04
N GLY A 285 5.37 -1.91 1.40
CA GLY A 285 5.76 -2.99 0.48
C GLY A 285 4.88 -3.06 -0.77
N LEU A 286 3.55 -2.89 -0.64
CA LEU A 286 2.65 -2.79 -1.79
C LEU A 286 2.99 -1.56 -2.64
N CYS A 287 3.27 -0.41 -2.02
CA CYS A 287 3.71 0.80 -2.69
C CYS A 287 5.06 0.64 -3.41
N LEU A 288 5.90 -0.30 -2.97
CA LEU A 288 7.16 -0.67 -3.63
C LEU A 288 6.99 -1.69 -4.77
N GLY A 289 5.75 -2.12 -5.03
CA GLY A 289 5.41 -3.06 -6.10
C GLY A 289 5.44 -4.53 -5.69
N PHE A 290 5.56 -4.85 -4.39
CA PHE A 290 5.43 -6.22 -3.90
C PHE A 290 3.96 -6.63 -3.80
N VAL A 291 3.72 -7.94 -3.78
CA VAL A 291 2.41 -8.52 -3.48
C VAL A 291 2.47 -9.31 -2.17
N TYR A 292 1.33 -9.63 -1.60
CA TYR A 292 1.28 -10.47 -0.41
C TYR A 292 1.93 -11.82 -0.62
N ASN A 293 2.64 -12.30 0.41
CA ASN A 293 3.33 -13.58 0.42
C ASN A 293 2.87 -14.41 1.64
N VAL A 294 1.68 -14.97 1.52
CA VAL A 294 1.02 -15.74 2.61
C VAL A 294 1.72 -17.05 2.97
N SER A 295 2.66 -17.52 2.14
CA SER A 295 3.44 -18.74 2.41
C SER A 295 4.79 -18.46 3.06
N ALA A 296 5.12 -17.21 3.37
CA ALA A 296 6.46 -16.86 3.86
C ALA A 296 6.76 -17.43 5.26
N SER A 297 5.75 -17.57 6.12
CA SER A 297 5.88 -18.18 7.45
C SER A 297 6.00 -19.71 7.42
N SER A 298 5.50 -20.37 6.38
CA SER A 298 5.51 -21.84 6.29
C SER A 298 6.91 -22.47 6.23
N VAL A 299 7.93 -21.67 5.94
CA VAL A 299 9.33 -22.12 5.85
C VAL A 299 10.06 -22.12 7.20
N ILE A 300 9.41 -21.61 8.26
CA ILE A 300 9.98 -21.55 9.60
C ILE A 300 9.43 -22.71 10.41
N PRO A 301 10.32 -23.59 10.96
CA PRO A 301 9.89 -24.65 11.84
C PRO A 301 9.19 -24.09 13.09
N VAL A 302 8.12 -24.76 13.52
CA VAL A 302 7.30 -24.33 14.66
C VAL A 302 8.16 -24.19 15.95
N ASP A 303 9.07 -25.13 16.20
CA ASP A 303 9.95 -25.06 17.37
C ASP A 303 10.85 -23.82 17.37
N SER A 304 11.24 -23.34 16.18
CA SER A 304 12.05 -22.14 16.04
C SER A 304 11.28 -20.88 16.49
N LEU A 305 9.96 -20.85 16.32
CA LEU A 305 9.10 -19.75 16.77
C LEU A 305 9.00 -19.64 18.30
N ARG A 306 9.40 -20.70 19.02
CA ARG A 306 9.49 -20.73 20.49
C ARG A 306 10.90 -20.44 21.02
N SER A 307 11.86 -20.20 20.14
CA SER A 307 13.24 -19.87 20.50
C SER A 307 13.45 -18.35 20.54
N ALA A 308 13.87 -17.83 21.69
CA ALA A 308 14.18 -16.41 21.84
C ALA A 308 15.31 -15.98 20.89
N SER A 309 16.40 -16.73 20.84
CA SER A 309 17.54 -16.42 19.96
C SER A 309 17.17 -16.45 18.48
N PHE A 310 16.35 -17.42 18.06
CA PHE A 310 15.89 -17.51 16.69
C PHE A 310 14.97 -16.33 16.32
N THR A 311 13.93 -16.08 17.14
CA THR A 311 12.95 -15.02 16.84
C THR A 311 13.54 -13.62 16.89
N GLN A 312 14.52 -13.38 17.77
CA GLN A 312 15.27 -12.13 17.84
C GLN A 312 16.19 -11.92 16.62
N GLN A 313 16.75 -12.99 16.07
CA GLN A 313 17.68 -12.92 14.95
C GLN A 313 16.97 -12.94 13.59
N TYR A 314 15.95 -13.77 13.43
CA TYR A 314 15.33 -14.07 12.12
C TYR A 314 13.90 -13.57 12.01
N GLY A 315 13.26 -13.12 13.10
CA GLY A 315 11.85 -12.75 13.13
C GLY A 315 10.92 -13.95 13.06
N LEU A 316 9.66 -13.70 12.68
CA LEU A 316 8.58 -14.68 12.70
C LEU A 316 8.22 -15.21 11.31
N SER A 317 8.61 -14.49 10.27
CA SER A 317 8.35 -14.83 8.88
C SER A 317 9.54 -14.46 8.00
N SER A 318 9.68 -15.12 6.88
CA SER A 318 10.73 -14.81 5.91
C SER A 318 10.40 -13.57 5.05
N SER A 319 9.21 -12.99 5.18
CA SER A 319 8.76 -11.81 4.45
C SER A 319 7.83 -10.94 5.29
N VAL A 320 8.00 -9.63 5.21
CA VAL A 320 7.06 -8.63 5.74
C VAL A 320 5.71 -8.67 5.05
N MET A 321 5.69 -9.12 3.80
CA MET A 321 4.47 -9.23 2.99
C MET A 321 3.57 -10.42 3.39
N ASP A 322 3.93 -11.14 4.46
CA ASP A 322 3.10 -12.16 5.06
C ASP A 322 1.93 -11.56 5.85
N PHE A 323 0.82 -12.28 5.92
CA PHE A 323 -0.31 -11.91 6.76
C PHE A 323 -0.14 -12.24 8.25
N LEU A 324 1.04 -12.70 8.66
CA LEU A 324 1.34 -13.00 10.04
C LEU A 324 1.10 -11.77 10.92
N THR A 325 0.24 -11.90 11.92
CA THR A 325 -0.12 -10.83 12.86
C THR A 325 0.75 -10.88 14.11
N CYS A 326 1.05 -12.07 14.58
CA CYS A 326 1.88 -12.31 15.76
C CYS A 326 2.39 -13.76 15.81
N ASN A 327 3.24 -14.04 16.79
CA ASN A 327 3.69 -15.39 17.14
C ASN A 327 2.64 -16.09 18.04
N TYR A 328 1.61 -16.67 17.43
CA TYR A 328 0.56 -17.39 18.14
C TYR A 328 0.99 -18.76 18.70
N ILE A 329 2.19 -19.23 18.33
CA ILE A 329 2.77 -20.50 18.85
C ILE A 329 3.38 -20.31 20.22
N ALA A 330 3.87 -19.10 20.52
CA ALA A 330 4.53 -18.81 21.79
C ALA A 330 3.63 -19.05 23.00
N GLN A 331 4.23 -19.58 24.06
CA GLN A 331 3.59 -19.81 25.35
C GLN A 331 4.03 -18.71 26.34
N PRO A 332 3.29 -18.48 27.45
CA PRO A 332 3.67 -17.46 28.43
C PRO A 332 5.12 -17.57 28.94
N LYS A 333 5.62 -18.78 29.13
CA LYS A 333 7.01 -19.02 29.52
C LYS A 333 8.02 -18.60 28.44
N ASP A 334 7.63 -18.72 27.17
CA ASP A 334 8.50 -18.34 26.06
C ASP A 334 8.62 -16.81 25.97
N VAL A 335 7.53 -16.09 26.28
CA VAL A 335 7.53 -14.61 26.38
C VAL A 335 8.46 -14.15 27.48
N CYS A 336 8.40 -14.76 28.67
CA CYS A 336 9.33 -14.48 29.77
C CYS A 336 10.79 -14.77 29.41
N ALA A 337 11.04 -15.75 28.52
CA ALA A 337 12.36 -16.05 27.98
C ALA A 337 12.82 -15.12 26.86
N GLY A 338 12.00 -14.14 26.44
CA GLY A 338 12.34 -13.14 25.42
C GLY A 338 12.03 -13.56 23.99
N VAL A 339 11.13 -14.53 23.79
CA VAL A 339 10.60 -14.86 22.45
C VAL A 339 9.83 -13.67 21.91
N ARG A 340 10.07 -13.27 20.66
CA ARG A 340 9.36 -12.19 20.04
C ARG A 340 7.94 -12.60 19.64
N LEU A 341 7.00 -11.70 19.87
CA LEU A 341 5.61 -11.86 19.49
C LEU A 341 5.23 -11.10 18.23
N THR A 342 6.00 -10.08 17.84
CA THR A 342 5.79 -9.27 16.64
C THR A 342 6.94 -9.43 15.64
N GLN A 343 6.66 -9.19 14.37
CA GLN A 343 7.68 -9.20 13.33
C GLN A 343 8.44 -7.87 13.33
N GLU A 344 9.65 -7.85 13.86
CA GLU A 344 10.44 -6.62 13.96
C GLU A 344 11.64 -6.56 13.01
N ASN A 345 12.10 -7.68 12.46
CA ASN A 345 13.31 -7.71 11.65
C ASN A 345 13.09 -8.34 10.28
N TYR A 346 13.46 -7.59 9.26
CA TYR A 346 13.52 -8.06 7.88
C TYR A 346 14.91 -8.58 7.53
N ARG A 347 15.56 -9.25 8.46
CA ARG A 347 16.93 -9.76 8.26
C ARG A 347 16.93 -11.03 7.43
N LYS A 348 17.51 -10.88 6.24
CA LYS A 348 18.22 -11.90 5.45
C LYS A 348 17.40 -13.06 4.87
N ARG A 349 16.89 -12.87 3.67
CA ARG A 349 17.15 -13.88 2.65
C ARG A 349 17.84 -13.23 1.44
N ARG A 350 19.18 -13.27 1.45
CA ARG A 350 20.08 -12.87 0.36
C ARG A 350 19.67 -13.47 -1.02
N ARG A 351 18.87 -14.53 -1.06
CA ARG A 351 18.54 -15.24 -2.31
C ARG A 351 17.51 -14.52 -3.19
N ASN A 352 16.51 -13.85 -2.65
CA ASN A 352 15.46 -13.26 -3.47
C ASN A 352 15.84 -11.90 -4.08
N LEU A 353 16.60 -11.08 -3.36
CA LEU A 353 17.06 -9.78 -3.87
C LEU A 353 18.28 -9.89 -4.77
N LYS A 354 19.17 -10.89 -4.58
CA LYS A 354 20.29 -11.15 -5.50
C LYS A 354 19.86 -11.53 -6.90
N LYS A 355 18.68 -12.11 -7.10
CA LYS A 355 18.12 -12.35 -8.44
C LYS A 355 17.82 -11.07 -9.23
N TYR A 356 17.67 -9.94 -8.56
CA TYR A 356 17.50 -8.62 -9.19
C TYR A 356 18.83 -7.99 -9.65
N ARG A 357 19.99 -8.50 -9.16
CA ARG A 357 21.33 -8.01 -9.52
C ARG A 357 21.86 -8.52 -10.86
N ARG A 358 21.31 -9.60 -11.39
CA ARG A 358 21.79 -10.22 -12.63
C ARG A 358 20.73 -10.08 -13.71
N HIS A 359 20.76 -8.97 -14.42
CA HIS A 359 20.43 -8.85 -15.87
C HIS A 359 20.48 -7.39 -16.29
#